data_3e22995961f20adb9d44aad7cc4dcf38
#
_entry.id   3e22995961f20adb9d44aad7cc4dcf38
#
_cell.length_a   1.000
_cell.length_b   1.000
_cell.length_c   1.000
_cell.angle_alpha   90.00
_cell.angle_beta   90.00
_cell.angle_gamma   90.00
#
_symmetry.space_group_name_H-M   'P 1'
#
loop_
_entity.id
_entity.type
_entity.pdbx_description
1 polymer ?
#
loop_
_entity_poly.entity_id
_entity_poly.type
_entity_poly.pdbx_seq_one_letter_code
_entity_poly.pdbx_strand_id
1 'polypeptide(L)'
;NFLVGEFNEGITYYNYRGIYEAPGCYLDNGMINDLNNGLETPFATIITCGTGDYNYDDDSEEFIRIGSVTNPKGAVACVGMSTTGTHTAYNNILDMGIYDGIFSKNLTHGGSAVTNGRISMYETYPSNPSDIVGAFSAWCNLMGDPALHLWTDTPKDFSIDDIPLEIPLGTNHIDLIVTNSEGNVVEDARVTILLGTDIIFESTLTDSQGLASLSWNNHSTGQMYLTITKKNYRPLEHSIQITDQFAIESYLIENGEWLPGDTKELTIDIRSIGSQNIVNL
;
A
#
# COMPACT_ATOMS: atom_id res chain seq x y z
N ASN A 1 -17.62 -22.84 10.08
CA ASN A 1 -17.31 -22.01 11.23
C ASN A 1 -17.75 -20.57 10.96
N PHE A 2 -18.39 -19.93 11.93
CA PHE A 2 -18.88 -18.54 11.76
C PHE A 2 -17.73 -17.58 11.42
N LEU A 3 -16.63 -17.60 12.18
CA LEU A 3 -15.49 -16.72 11.95
C LEU A 3 -14.86 -16.90 10.56
N VAL A 4 -14.67 -18.15 10.12
CA VAL A 4 -14.16 -18.43 8.75
C VAL A 4 -15.12 -17.88 7.69
N GLY A 5 -16.44 -17.97 7.94
CA GLY A 5 -17.45 -17.37 7.05
C GLY A 5 -17.28 -15.85 6.91
N GLU A 6 -17.21 -15.13 8.05
CA GLU A 6 -17.03 -13.67 8.06
C GLU A 6 -15.73 -13.23 7.38
N PHE A 7 -14.62 -13.95 7.61
CA PHE A 7 -13.36 -13.69 6.89
C PHE A 7 -13.49 -13.86 5.38
N ASN A 8 -14.20 -14.91 4.93
CA ASN A 8 -14.37 -15.20 3.51
C ASN A 8 -15.34 -14.24 2.81
N GLU A 9 -16.18 -13.52 3.56
CA GLU A 9 -17.02 -12.42 3.07
C GLU A 9 -16.27 -11.08 3.02
N GLY A 10 -15.06 -11.02 3.61
CA GLY A 10 -14.20 -9.84 3.67
C GLY A 10 -14.44 -8.99 4.92
N ILE A 11 -13.40 -8.85 5.73
CA ILE A 11 -13.36 -7.94 6.89
C ILE A 11 -12.11 -7.07 6.82
N THR A 12 -12.17 -5.85 7.35
CA THR A 12 -11.01 -4.93 7.37
C THR A 12 -10.10 -5.17 8.56
N TYR A 13 -10.69 -5.53 9.70
CA TYR A 13 -9.97 -5.76 10.96
C TYR A 13 -10.47 -7.02 11.63
N TYR A 14 -9.53 -7.82 12.12
CA TYR A 14 -9.82 -8.88 13.08
C TYR A 14 -9.10 -8.55 14.40
N ASN A 15 -9.86 -8.40 15.47
CA ASN A 15 -9.30 -8.19 16.80
C ASN A 15 -9.74 -9.33 17.73
N TYR A 16 -8.77 -10.06 18.21
CA TYR A 16 -8.97 -11.02 19.27
C TYR A 16 -8.16 -10.64 20.51
N ARG A 17 -8.84 -10.35 21.58
CA ARG A 17 -8.28 -10.15 22.92
C ARG A 17 -9.01 -11.03 23.92
N GLY A 18 -8.43 -12.15 24.28
CA GLY A 18 -9.10 -13.16 25.10
C GLY A 18 -8.17 -14.19 25.69
N ILE A 19 -8.73 -15.37 25.97
CA ILE A 19 -8.03 -16.56 26.39
C ILE A 19 -7.58 -17.31 25.14
N TYR A 20 -6.35 -17.79 25.11
CA TYR A 20 -5.83 -18.59 24.00
C TYR A 20 -6.76 -19.78 23.70
N GLU A 21 -7.05 -20.00 22.44
CA GLU A 21 -7.94 -21.06 21.94
C GLU A 21 -9.37 -21.04 22.53
N ALA A 22 -9.92 -19.88 22.90
CA ALA A 22 -11.29 -19.81 23.42
C ALA A 22 -12.31 -20.31 22.39
N PRO A 23 -13.12 -21.35 22.71
CA PRO A 23 -14.02 -21.96 21.73
C PRO A 23 -15.01 -20.97 21.12
N GLY A 24 -15.11 -20.97 19.76
CA GLY A 24 -16.07 -20.17 19.00
C GLY A 24 -15.71 -18.70 18.82
N CYS A 25 -14.65 -18.22 19.48
CA CYS A 25 -14.22 -16.80 19.40
C CYS A 25 -12.79 -16.66 18.85
N TYR A 26 -12.04 -17.73 18.78
CA TYR A 26 -10.64 -17.78 18.36
C TYR A 26 -10.49 -18.52 17.03
N LEU A 27 -9.59 -18.04 16.19
CA LEU A 27 -9.18 -18.72 14.96
C LEU A 27 -7.84 -19.41 15.22
N ASP A 28 -7.87 -20.72 15.30
CA ASP A 28 -6.67 -21.55 15.37
C ASP A 28 -6.04 -21.76 13.99
N ASN A 29 -4.84 -22.29 13.93
CA ASN A 29 -4.11 -22.56 12.69
C ASN A 29 -4.90 -23.41 11.68
N GLY A 30 -5.71 -24.37 12.15
CA GLY A 30 -6.56 -25.17 11.28
C GLY A 30 -7.62 -24.31 10.58
N MET A 31 -8.29 -23.44 11.33
CA MET A 31 -9.30 -22.50 10.79
C MET A 31 -8.66 -21.43 9.89
N ILE A 32 -7.46 -20.95 10.24
CA ILE A 32 -6.71 -20.01 9.43
C ILE A 32 -6.39 -20.63 8.07
N ASN A 33 -5.98 -21.90 8.05
CA ASN A 33 -5.71 -22.64 6.82
C ASN A 33 -6.95 -22.84 5.94
N ASP A 34 -8.15 -22.90 6.51
CA ASP A 34 -9.43 -23.02 5.83
C ASP A 34 -9.92 -21.69 5.21
N LEU A 35 -9.24 -20.57 5.43
CA LEU A 35 -9.62 -19.28 4.85
C LEU A 35 -9.53 -19.29 3.33
N ASN A 36 -10.46 -18.58 2.70
CA ASN A 36 -10.55 -18.37 1.25
C ASN A 36 -11.02 -16.94 0.93
N ASN A 37 -10.46 -15.98 1.64
CA ASN A 37 -10.85 -14.57 1.58
C ASN A 37 -10.20 -13.78 0.42
N GLY A 38 -9.43 -14.43 -0.44
CA GLY A 38 -8.84 -13.77 -1.60
C GLY A 38 -7.92 -12.61 -1.19
N LEU A 39 -8.05 -11.49 -1.90
CA LEU A 39 -7.30 -10.26 -1.61
C LEU A 39 -7.91 -9.42 -0.47
N GLU A 40 -9.06 -9.82 0.07
CA GLU A 40 -9.71 -9.14 1.18
C GLU A 40 -9.06 -9.53 2.52
N THR A 41 -7.77 -9.23 2.65
CA THR A 41 -6.92 -9.61 3.77
C THR A 41 -6.95 -8.55 4.86
N PRO A 42 -7.47 -8.87 6.07
CA PRO A 42 -7.57 -7.91 7.17
C PRO A 42 -6.22 -7.57 7.80
N PHE A 43 -6.17 -6.47 8.55
CA PHE A 43 -5.20 -6.27 9.61
C PHE A 43 -5.68 -7.01 10.85
N ALA A 44 -4.92 -8.01 11.31
CA ALA A 44 -5.30 -8.85 12.44
C ALA A 44 -4.51 -8.49 13.70
N THR A 45 -5.15 -8.55 14.87
CA THR A 45 -4.50 -8.48 16.17
C THR A 45 -4.98 -9.64 17.03
N ILE A 46 -4.04 -10.45 17.52
CA ILE A 46 -4.32 -11.60 18.39
C ILE A 46 -3.52 -11.41 19.67
N ILE A 47 -4.00 -10.51 20.52
CA ILE A 47 -3.28 -10.11 21.74
C ILE A 47 -3.60 -11.07 22.88
N THR A 48 -3.00 -12.25 22.83
CA THR A 48 -3.04 -13.29 23.89
C THR A 48 -1.72 -14.05 23.94
N CYS A 49 -1.63 -15.08 24.78
CA CYS A 49 -0.40 -15.80 25.03
C CYS A 49 0.11 -16.55 23.79
N GLY A 50 1.39 -16.37 23.43
CA GLY A 50 2.10 -17.22 22.48
C GLY A 50 1.63 -17.13 21.02
N THR A 51 0.90 -16.10 20.62
CA THR A 51 0.33 -15.98 19.25
C THR A 51 1.25 -15.33 18.25
N GLY A 52 2.45 -14.95 18.62
CA GLY A 52 3.44 -14.28 17.77
C GLY A 52 4.87 -14.67 18.14
N ASP A 53 5.12 -15.94 18.45
CA ASP A 53 6.46 -16.47 18.74
C ASP A 53 7.15 -16.89 17.43
N TYR A 54 8.32 -16.33 17.16
CA TYR A 54 9.10 -16.63 15.94
C TYR A 54 9.76 -18.04 15.96
N ASN A 55 9.68 -18.77 17.03
CA ASN A 55 10.29 -20.11 17.14
C ASN A 55 9.35 -21.24 16.73
N TYR A 56 8.07 -20.94 16.54
CA TYR A 56 7.02 -21.91 16.23
C TYR A 56 6.13 -21.35 15.11
N ASP A 57 5.39 -22.22 14.42
CA ASP A 57 4.33 -21.84 13.46
C ASP A 57 3.11 -21.30 14.24
N ASP A 58 3.20 -20.08 14.75
CA ASP A 58 2.14 -19.44 15.53
C ASP A 58 1.09 -18.78 14.65
N ASP A 59 -0.09 -18.48 15.22
CA ASP A 59 -1.25 -17.94 14.50
C ASP A 59 -0.93 -16.66 13.73
N SER A 60 -0.13 -15.76 14.30
CA SER A 60 0.23 -14.50 13.61
C SER A 60 1.10 -14.73 12.38
N GLU A 61 2.00 -15.70 12.39
CA GLU A 61 2.80 -16.10 11.25
C GLU A 61 1.94 -16.83 10.23
N GLU A 62 1.11 -17.78 10.66
CA GLU A 62 0.25 -18.54 9.79
C GLU A 62 -0.68 -17.62 9.00
N PHE A 63 -1.29 -16.60 9.62
CA PHE A 63 -2.14 -15.64 8.95
C PHE A 63 -1.50 -14.95 7.74
N ILE A 64 -0.21 -14.64 7.79
CA ILE A 64 0.47 -13.95 6.68
C ILE A 64 1.13 -14.91 5.69
N ARG A 65 1.25 -16.20 6.02
CA ARG A 65 2.00 -17.20 5.25
C ARG A 65 1.13 -18.09 4.37
N ILE A 66 -0.15 -18.28 4.72
CA ILE A 66 -1.01 -19.30 4.07
C ILE A 66 -1.40 -19.00 2.63
N GLY A 67 -1.28 -17.76 2.18
CA GLY A 67 -1.60 -17.34 0.82
C GLY A 67 -0.45 -17.56 -0.17
N SER A 68 -0.74 -17.31 -1.44
CA SER A 68 0.24 -17.22 -2.51
C SER A 68 -0.20 -16.17 -3.53
N VAL A 69 0.68 -15.77 -4.45
CA VAL A 69 0.35 -14.82 -5.52
C VAL A 69 -0.82 -15.31 -6.39
N THR A 70 -0.94 -16.63 -6.60
CA THR A 70 -2.00 -17.23 -7.42
C THR A 70 -3.23 -17.65 -6.62
N ASN A 71 -3.13 -17.70 -5.30
CA ASN A 71 -4.22 -18.02 -4.38
C ASN A 71 -4.06 -17.18 -3.11
N PRO A 72 -4.32 -15.86 -3.17
CA PRO A 72 -4.20 -14.98 -2.02
C PRO A 72 -5.25 -15.35 -0.97
N LYS A 73 -4.87 -15.34 0.30
CA LYS A 73 -5.74 -15.52 1.46
C LYS A 73 -5.00 -15.20 2.75
N GLY A 74 -5.71 -15.15 3.88
CA GLY A 74 -5.15 -14.88 5.19
C GLY A 74 -5.28 -13.42 5.61
N ALA A 75 -4.23 -12.85 6.19
CA ALA A 75 -4.18 -11.45 6.61
C ALA A 75 -3.01 -10.70 5.94
N VAL A 76 -3.16 -9.39 5.78
CA VAL A 76 -2.10 -8.54 5.22
C VAL A 76 -1.01 -8.23 6.25
N ALA A 77 -1.36 -8.25 7.52
CA ALA A 77 -0.45 -8.18 8.66
C ALA A 77 -1.15 -8.70 9.92
N CYS A 78 -0.38 -9.24 10.85
CA CYS A 78 -0.90 -9.73 12.13
C CYS A 78 -0.02 -9.30 13.30
N VAL A 79 -0.63 -8.95 14.41
CA VAL A 79 0.04 -8.61 15.67
C VAL A 79 -0.22 -9.71 16.69
N GLY A 80 0.83 -10.25 17.28
CA GLY A 80 0.75 -11.28 18.32
C GLY A 80 1.77 -11.08 19.44
N MET A 81 1.68 -11.92 20.45
CA MET A 81 2.58 -11.90 21.62
C MET A 81 3.52 -13.09 21.60
N SER A 82 4.84 -12.85 21.67
CA SER A 82 5.88 -13.90 21.57
C SER A 82 6.09 -14.74 22.83
N THR A 83 5.21 -14.67 23.81
CA THR A 83 5.36 -15.44 25.06
C THR A 83 4.03 -15.89 25.62
N THR A 84 4.05 -17.02 26.33
CA THR A 84 2.91 -17.52 27.11
C THR A 84 2.75 -16.82 28.46
N GLY A 85 3.72 -16.00 28.87
CA GLY A 85 3.74 -15.30 30.17
C GLY A 85 3.00 -13.97 30.18
N THR A 86 2.03 -13.73 29.28
CA THR A 86 1.33 -12.45 29.21
C THR A 86 0.30 -12.24 30.32
N HIS A 87 -0.08 -10.99 30.55
CA HIS A 87 -1.03 -10.61 31.60
C HIS A 87 -2.10 -9.66 31.04
N THR A 88 -3.36 -9.93 31.43
CA THR A 88 -4.54 -9.23 30.93
C THR A 88 -4.45 -7.71 31.01
N ALA A 89 -3.92 -7.14 32.09
CA ALA A 89 -3.85 -5.69 32.28
C ALA A 89 -3.03 -5.01 31.19
N TYR A 90 -1.84 -5.53 30.88
CA TYR A 90 -0.96 -4.97 29.84
C TYR A 90 -1.46 -5.25 28.45
N ASN A 91 -1.93 -6.48 28.19
CA ASN A 91 -2.50 -6.86 26.90
C ASN A 91 -3.71 -5.97 26.54
N ASN A 92 -4.59 -5.66 27.51
CA ASN A 92 -5.74 -4.79 27.26
C ASN A 92 -5.31 -3.38 26.84
N ILE A 93 -4.32 -2.79 27.53
CA ILE A 93 -3.84 -1.45 27.21
C ILE A 93 -3.12 -1.43 25.86
N LEU A 94 -2.32 -2.45 25.57
CA LEU A 94 -1.67 -2.61 24.28
C LEU A 94 -2.68 -2.66 23.15
N ASP A 95 -3.67 -3.54 23.26
CA ASP A 95 -4.73 -3.74 22.27
C ASP A 95 -5.55 -2.46 22.05
N MET A 96 -6.09 -1.89 23.13
CA MET A 96 -6.84 -0.63 23.07
C MET A 96 -6.01 0.51 22.49
N GLY A 97 -4.72 0.58 22.83
CA GLY A 97 -3.81 1.62 22.31
C GLY A 97 -3.51 1.46 20.84
N ILE A 98 -3.47 0.24 20.28
CA ILE A 98 -3.35 0.01 18.83
C ILE A 98 -4.56 0.63 18.11
N TYR A 99 -5.77 0.30 18.54
CA TYR A 99 -7.01 0.78 17.90
C TYR A 99 -7.30 2.26 18.17
N ASP A 100 -6.95 2.79 19.33
CA ASP A 100 -6.94 4.24 19.60
C ASP A 100 -6.02 4.97 18.62
N GLY A 101 -4.84 4.39 18.37
CA GLY A 101 -3.91 4.91 17.36
C GLY A 101 -4.54 5.00 15.98
N ILE A 102 -5.20 3.94 15.53
CA ILE A 102 -5.82 3.85 14.20
C ILE A 102 -6.99 4.84 14.08
N PHE A 103 -7.97 4.76 14.99
CA PHE A 103 -9.26 5.41 14.78
C PHE A 103 -9.38 6.79 15.45
N SER A 104 -8.67 7.03 16.58
CA SER A 104 -8.75 8.32 17.29
C SER A 104 -7.59 9.27 16.89
N LYS A 105 -6.37 8.73 16.77
CA LYS A 105 -5.16 9.52 16.44
C LYS A 105 -4.82 9.53 14.96
N ASN A 106 -5.60 8.83 14.14
CA ASN A 106 -5.40 8.73 12.69
C ASN A 106 -3.98 8.26 12.29
N LEU A 107 -3.41 7.34 13.04
CA LEU A 107 -2.15 6.68 12.72
C LEU A 107 -2.40 5.62 11.65
N THR A 108 -2.08 5.94 10.41
CA THR A 108 -2.52 5.20 9.24
C THR A 108 -1.66 4.01 8.87
N HIS A 109 -0.51 3.81 9.53
CA HIS A 109 0.39 2.71 9.27
C HIS A 109 0.38 1.68 10.40
N GLY A 110 0.45 0.39 10.07
CA GLY A 110 0.42 -0.70 11.04
C GLY A 110 1.49 -0.57 12.12
N GLY A 111 2.72 -0.23 11.75
CA GLY A 111 3.82 -0.01 12.69
C GLY A 111 3.59 1.18 13.64
N SER A 112 3.00 2.26 13.15
CA SER A 112 2.65 3.44 13.98
C SER A 112 1.57 3.08 15.00
N ALA A 113 0.55 2.32 14.57
CA ALA A 113 -0.54 1.87 15.46
C ALA A 113 0.00 0.97 16.58
N VAL A 114 0.85 -0.01 16.26
CA VAL A 114 1.49 -0.88 17.25
C VAL A 114 2.38 -0.08 18.21
N THR A 115 3.11 0.91 17.69
CA THR A 115 3.93 1.80 18.52
C THR A 115 3.06 2.60 19.48
N ASN A 116 1.89 3.08 19.05
CA ASN A 116 0.95 3.76 19.94
C ASN A 116 0.43 2.84 21.06
N GLY A 117 0.17 1.57 20.74
CA GLY A 117 -0.18 0.57 21.76
C GLY A 117 0.91 0.41 22.84
N ARG A 118 2.18 0.36 22.42
CA ARG A 118 3.33 0.31 23.33
C ARG A 118 3.45 1.57 24.17
N ILE A 119 3.29 2.75 23.58
CA ILE A 119 3.32 4.05 24.27
C ILE A 119 2.20 4.10 25.32
N SER A 120 0.99 3.67 24.97
CA SER A 120 -0.16 3.65 25.88
C SER A 120 0.09 2.82 27.14
N MET A 121 0.89 1.74 27.05
CA MET A 121 1.30 0.99 28.24
C MET A 121 2.22 1.82 29.15
N TYR A 122 3.21 2.56 28.60
CA TYR A 122 4.09 3.44 29.37
C TYR A 122 3.32 4.61 30.01
N GLU A 123 2.34 5.16 29.30
CA GLU A 123 1.48 6.23 29.84
C GLU A 123 0.58 5.73 30.99
N THR A 124 0.06 4.51 30.85
CA THR A 124 -0.81 3.90 31.88
C THR A 124 -0.03 3.44 33.11
N TYR A 125 1.18 2.95 32.91
CA TYR A 125 2.04 2.40 33.97
C TYR A 125 3.39 3.13 34.05
N PRO A 126 3.43 4.45 34.36
CA PRO A 126 4.64 5.24 34.28
C PRO A 126 5.74 4.85 35.26
N SER A 127 5.38 4.22 36.37
CA SER A 127 6.37 3.71 37.35
C SER A 127 7.10 2.46 36.88
N ASN A 128 6.48 1.69 35.96
CA ASN A 128 7.03 0.50 35.31
C ASN A 128 7.97 -0.34 36.21
N PRO A 129 7.52 -0.81 37.40
CA PRO A 129 8.37 -1.57 38.32
C PRO A 129 8.83 -2.87 37.61
N SER A 130 10.12 -3.20 37.77
CA SER A 130 10.73 -4.39 37.19
C SER A 130 10.69 -4.45 35.64
N ASP A 131 10.53 -3.31 34.98
CA ASP A 131 10.49 -3.16 33.52
C ASP A 131 9.47 -4.08 32.81
N ILE A 132 8.32 -4.32 33.43
CA ILE A 132 7.29 -5.19 32.87
C ILE A 132 6.71 -4.59 31.57
N VAL A 133 6.51 -3.26 31.52
CA VAL A 133 6.01 -2.59 30.29
C VAL A 133 7.02 -2.74 29.15
N GLY A 134 8.33 -2.62 29.43
CA GLY A 134 9.38 -2.88 28.47
C GLY A 134 9.35 -4.32 27.94
N ALA A 135 9.17 -5.30 28.83
CA ALA A 135 9.03 -6.69 28.45
C ALA A 135 7.80 -6.93 27.54
N PHE A 136 6.61 -6.42 27.91
CA PHE A 136 5.41 -6.53 27.07
C PHE A 136 5.56 -5.82 25.72
N SER A 137 6.25 -4.68 25.70
CA SER A 137 6.55 -3.97 24.46
C SER A 137 7.44 -4.81 23.54
N ALA A 138 8.44 -5.50 24.08
CA ALA A 138 9.33 -6.39 23.34
C ALA A 138 8.64 -7.68 22.86
N TRP A 139 7.67 -8.20 23.63
CA TRP A 139 6.92 -9.39 23.26
C TRP A 139 5.84 -9.14 22.19
N CYS A 140 5.44 -7.89 21.98
CA CYS A 140 4.46 -7.53 20.95
C CYS A 140 5.13 -7.49 19.58
N ASN A 141 4.81 -8.44 18.73
CA ASN A 141 5.37 -8.57 17.37
C ASN A 141 4.33 -8.21 16.30
N LEU A 142 4.75 -7.42 15.33
CA LEU A 142 4.02 -7.20 14.08
C LEU A 142 4.64 -8.10 13.02
N MET A 143 3.87 -9.06 12.53
CA MET A 143 4.17 -9.87 11.35
C MET A 143 3.56 -9.16 10.13
N GLY A 144 4.40 -8.67 9.21
CA GLY A 144 3.99 -7.90 8.04
C GLY A 144 4.79 -6.62 7.88
N ASP A 145 4.43 -5.81 6.88
CA ASP A 145 5.09 -4.53 6.61
C ASP A 145 4.62 -3.44 7.59
N PRO A 146 5.51 -2.87 8.41
CA PRO A 146 5.14 -1.78 9.33
C PRO A 146 4.73 -0.49 8.63
N ALA A 147 5.11 -0.30 7.37
CA ALA A 147 4.72 0.84 6.53
C ALA A 147 3.38 0.62 5.81
N LEU A 148 2.73 -0.54 5.99
CA LEU A 148 1.43 -0.83 5.41
C LEU A 148 0.39 0.21 5.84
N HIS A 149 -0.26 0.84 4.86
CA HIS A 149 -1.41 1.70 5.10
C HIS A 149 -2.64 0.89 5.47
N LEU A 150 -3.25 1.23 6.60
CA LEU A 150 -4.48 0.61 7.09
C LEU A 150 -5.72 1.30 6.49
N TRP A 151 -6.69 0.50 6.08
CA TRP A 151 -8.00 0.98 5.63
C TRP A 151 -8.78 1.52 6.83
N THR A 152 -9.26 2.76 6.75
CA THR A 152 -10.02 3.41 7.83
C THR A 152 -11.35 4.00 7.34
N ASP A 153 -11.68 3.76 6.08
CA ASP A 153 -12.92 4.19 5.42
C ASP A 153 -13.28 3.18 4.32
N THR A 154 -14.48 3.27 3.76
CA THR A 154 -14.87 2.47 2.61
C THR A 154 -13.91 2.71 1.44
N PRO A 155 -13.35 1.65 0.85
CA PRO A 155 -12.45 1.77 -0.29
C PRO A 155 -13.09 2.51 -1.46
N LYS A 156 -12.38 3.52 -1.98
CA LYS A 156 -12.77 4.28 -3.18
C LYS A 156 -11.99 3.78 -4.38
N ASP A 157 -12.50 4.03 -5.57
CA ASP A 157 -11.82 3.71 -6.82
C ASP A 157 -11.34 4.99 -7.50
N PHE A 158 -10.19 4.91 -8.17
CA PHE A 158 -9.73 5.96 -9.06
C PHE A 158 -10.44 5.89 -10.41
N SER A 159 -10.59 7.04 -11.04
CA SER A 159 -10.99 7.19 -12.44
C SER A 159 -9.98 8.09 -13.13
N ILE A 160 -9.50 7.67 -14.29
CA ILE A 160 -8.56 8.43 -15.11
C ILE A 160 -8.98 8.25 -16.55
N ASP A 161 -9.09 9.37 -17.21
CA ASP A 161 -9.35 9.41 -18.64
C ASP A 161 -8.02 9.47 -19.41
N ASP A 162 -7.99 8.90 -20.60
CA ASP A 162 -6.94 9.06 -21.61
C ASP A 162 -5.51 8.62 -21.20
N ILE A 163 -5.36 7.52 -20.46
CA ILE A 163 -4.03 6.92 -20.29
C ILE A 163 -3.60 6.29 -21.64
N PRO A 164 -2.43 6.68 -22.19
CA PRO A 164 -1.96 6.11 -23.44
C PRO A 164 -1.64 4.63 -23.29
N LEU A 165 -2.00 3.83 -24.28
CA LEU A 165 -1.65 2.40 -24.36
C LEU A 165 -0.22 2.18 -24.86
N GLU A 166 0.30 3.13 -25.65
CA GLU A 166 1.64 3.07 -26.25
C GLU A 166 2.31 4.44 -26.18
N ILE A 167 3.62 4.43 -25.95
CA ILE A 167 4.48 5.62 -25.91
C ILE A 167 5.77 5.29 -26.67
N PRO A 168 6.32 6.24 -27.48
CA PRO A 168 7.59 6.03 -28.18
C PRO A 168 8.79 6.09 -27.21
N LEU A 169 9.93 5.53 -27.65
CA LEU A 169 11.22 5.76 -27.00
C LEU A 169 11.61 7.25 -27.02
N GLY A 170 12.49 7.62 -26.07
CA GLY A 170 13.07 8.96 -25.98
C GLY A 170 12.53 9.79 -24.83
N THR A 171 12.52 11.10 -24.99
CA THR A 171 11.98 12.04 -24.01
C THR A 171 10.46 12.07 -24.09
N ASN A 172 9.83 11.80 -23.00
CA ASN A 172 8.38 11.74 -22.88
C ASN A 172 7.88 12.57 -21.69
N HIS A 173 6.64 12.97 -21.77
CA HIS A 173 5.92 13.68 -20.72
C HIS A 173 4.47 13.19 -20.70
N ILE A 174 3.90 13.07 -19.51
CA ILE A 174 2.48 12.76 -19.33
C ILE A 174 1.88 13.62 -18.23
N ASP A 175 0.75 14.23 -18.53
CA ASP A 175 -0.12 14.89 -17.58
C ASP A 175 -1.37 14.05 -17.37
N LEU A 176 -1.66 13.73 -16.11
CA LEU A 176 -2.81 12.93 -15.74
C LEU A 176 -3.66 13.69 -14.72
N ILE A 177 -4.97 13.78 -14.97
CA ILE A 177 -5.92 14.26 -13.99
C ILE A 177 -6.55 13.04 -13.30
N VAL A 178 -6.26 12.89 -12.02
CA VAL A 178 -6.77 11.80 -11.20
C VAL A 178 -8.05 12.23 -10.52
N THR A 179 -9.13 11.51 -10.81
CA THR A 179 -10.43 11.67 -10.15
C THR A 179 -10.84 10.39 -9.43
N ASN A 180 -11.89 10.45 -8.65
CA ASN A 180 -12.57 9.26 -8.12
C ASN A 180 -13.77 8.88 -9.00
N SER A 181 -14.41 7.76 -8.67
CA SER A 181 -15.59 7.26 -9.41
C SER A 181 -16.80 8.22 -9.40
N GLU A 182 -16.79 9.24 -8.54
CA GLU A 182 -17.82 10.30 -8.48
C GLU A 182 -17.44 11.52 -9.34
N GLY A 183 -16.26 11.52 -9.97
CA GLY A 183 -15.72 12.63 -10.77
C GLY A 183 -15.05 13.74 -9.96
N ASN A 184 -14.87 13.57 -8.64
CA ASN A 184 -14.15 14.53 -7.82
C ASN A 184 -12.64 14.35 -8.00
N VAL A 185 -11.89 15.45 -8.09
CA VAL A 185 -10.43 15.44 -8.17
C VAL A 185 -9.82 14.83 -6.90
N VAL A 186 -8.71 14.11 -7.05
CA VAL A 186 -8.01 13.46 -5.95
C VAL A 186 -6.64 14.11 -5.78
N GLU A 187 -6.50 14.99 -4.80
CA GLU A 187 -5.25 15.59 -4.35
C GLU A 187 -4.39 14.55 -3.61
N ASP A 188 -3.05 14.73 -3.57
CA ASP A 188 -2.09 13.87 -2.85
C ASP A 188 -2.20 12.36 -3.21
N ALA A 189 -2.68 12.00 -4.39
CA ALA A 189 -2.52 10.66 -4.91
C ALA A 189 -1.11 10.48 -5.47
N ARG A 190 -0.44 9.39 -5.11
CA ARG A 190 0.88 9.08 -5.64
C ARG A 190 0.74 8.40 -6.99
N VAL A 191 1.30 9.02 -8.01
CA VAL A 191 1.38 8.49 -9.37
C VAL A 191 2.82 8.08 -9.62
N THR A 192 3.02 6.83 -10.00
CA THR A 192 4.36 6.25 -10.23
C THR A 192 4.39 5.54 -11.57
N ILE A 193 5.46 5.72 -12.34
CA ILE A 193 5.77 4.92 -13.52
C ILE A 193 7.03 4.11 -13.28
N LEU A 194 7.01 2.84 -13.74
CA LEU A 194 8.09 1.88 -13.58
C LEU A 194 8.30 1.08 -14.87
N LEU A 195 9.54 1.06 -15.38
CA LEU A 195 9.99 0.14 -16.42
C LEU A 195 11.17 -0.69 -15.92
N GLY A 196 11.02 -2.02 -15.95
CA GLY A 196 12.04 -2.91 -15.38
C GLY A 196 12.18 -2.74 -13.86
N THR A 197 13.37 -2.98 -13.33
CA THR A 197 13.65 -2.75 -11.90
C THR A 197 14.02 -1.29 -11.61
N ASP A 198 14.68 -0.61 -12.56
CA ASP A 198 15.21 0.75 -12.40
C ASP A 198 15.54 1.47 -13.74
N ILE A 199 15.01 0.97 -14.88
CA ILE A 199 15.23 1.61 -16.19
C ILE A 199 14.49 2.95 -16.25
N ILE A 200 13.24 2.99 -15.78
CA ILE A 200 12.46 4.20 -15.49
C ILE A 200 11.87 4.01 -14.11
N PHE A 201 12.04 4.98 -13.25
CA PHE A 201 11.31 5.13 -12.00
C PHE A 201 11.08 6.61 -11.75
N GLU A 202 9.85 7.06 -12.00
CA GLU A 202 9.43 8.43 -11.71
C GLU A 202 8.17 8.39 -10.86
N SER A 203 8.07 9.29 -9.88
CA SER A 203 6.94 9.36 -8.96
C SER A 203 6.64 10.79 -8.57
N THR A 204 5.36 11.15 -8.58
CA THR A 204 4.86 12.45 -8.15
C THR A 204 3.59 12.31 -7.32
N LEU A 205 3.15 13.39 -6.71
CA LEU A 205 1.83 13.50 -6.09
C LEU A 205 0.93 14.37 -6.96
N THR A 206 -0.36 14.08 -6.98
CA THR A 206 -1.33 14.97 -7.59
C THR A 206 -1.49 16.24 -6.77
N ASP A 207 -1.66 17.36 -7.46
CA ASP A 207 -1.94 18.67 -6.85
C ASP A 207 -3.43 18.83 -6.46
N SER A 208 -3.81 20.03 -6.00
CA SER A 208 -5.20 20.37 -5.62
C SER A 208 -6.20 20.33 -6.78
N GLN A 209 -5.73 20.25 -8.02
CA GLN A 209 -6.57 20.04 -9.21
C GLN A 209 -6.60 18.58 -9.65
N GLY A 210 -5.96 17.68 -8.90
CA GLY A 210 -5.80 16.28 -9.23
C GLY A 210 -4.75 16.03 -10.33
N LEU A 211 -3.96 17.03 -10.71
CA LEU A 211 -2.96 16.92 -11.79
C LEU A 211 -1.67 16.29 -11.26
N ALA A 212 -1.20 15.27 -11.97
CA ALA A 212 0.13 14.67 -11.83
C ALA A 212 0.88 14.83 -13.14
N SER A 213 2.07 15.44 -13.11
CA SER A 213 2.96 15.61 -14.25
C SER A 213 4.22 14.79 -14.08
N LEU A 214 4.51 13.92 -15.03
CA LEU A 214 5.68 13.04 -15.05
C LEU A 214 6.46 13.23 -16.36
N SER A 215 7.78 13.32 -16.26
CA SER A 215 8.67 13.42 -17.42
C SER A 215 9.82 12.43 -17.25
N TRP A 216 10.18 11.76 -18.32
CA TRP A 216 11.28 10.81 -18.33
C TRP A 216 11.94 10.73 -19.71
N ASN A 217 13.12 10.14 -19.73
CA ASN A 217 13.82 9.80 -20.96
C ASN A 217 14.31 8.36 -20.88
N ASN A 218 13.99 7.57 -21.89
CA ASN A 218 14.45 6.20 -21.94
C ASN A 218 14.88 5.75 -23.31
N HIS A 219 15.73 4.73 -23.34
CA HIS A 219 16.29 4.14 -24.55
C HIS A 219 15.96 2.63 -24.68
N SER A 220 15.04 2.13 -23.86
CA SER A 220 14.66 0.72 -23.83
C SER A 220 13.17 0.55 -24.08
N THR A 221 12.81 -0.38 -24.96
CA THR A 221 11.43 -0.82 -25.18
C THR A 221 10.99 -1.74 -24.05
N GLY A 222 9.69 -1.90 -23.86
CA GLY A 222 9.13 -2.82 -22.88
C GLY A 222 7.80 -2.35 -22.34
N GLN A 223 7.29 -3.11 -21.39
CA GLN A 223 6.05 -2.78 -20.70
C GLN A 223 6.36 -1.92 -19.47
N MET A 224 5.90 -0.69 -19.49
CA MET A 224 5.93 0.25 -18.38
C MET A 224 4.63 0.14 -17.59
N TYR A 225 4.71 0.16 -16.28
CA TYR A 225 3.55 0.17 -15.38
C TYR A 225 3.35 1.56 -14.81
N LEU A 226 2.12 2.07 -14.94
CA LEU A 226 1.63 3.24 -14.23
C LEU A 226 0.82 2.75 -13.04
N THR A 227 1.17 3.18 -11.83
CA THR A 227 0.48 2.83 -10.60
C THR A 227 0.02 4.08 -9.87
N ILE A 228 -1.22 4.09 -9.41
CA ILE A 228 -1.77 5.18 -8.60
C ILE A 228 -2.22 4.64 -7.26
N THR A 229 -1.77 5.29 -6.20
CA THR A 229 -2.09 4.88 -4.83
C THR A 229 -2.46 6.08 -3.97
N LYS A 230 -3.39 5.88 -3.06
CA LYS A 230 -3.73 6.80 -1.96
C LYS A 230 -4.39 6.02 -0.85
N LYS A 231 -4.26 6.50 0.40
CA LYS A 231 -4.99 5.92 1.54
C LYS A 231 -6.50 5.86 1.25
N ASN A 232 -7.13 4.74 1.59
CA ASN A 232 -8.56 4.46 1.37
C ASN A 232 -9.00 4.46 -0.11
N TYR A 233 -8.05 4.24 -1.03
CA TYR A 233 -8.32 3.98 -2.44
C TYR A 233 -7.73 2.64 -2.85
N ARG A 234 -8.47 1.88 -3.66
CA ARG A 234 -7.88 0.70 -4.30
C ARG A 234 -6.79 1.14 -5.27
N PRO A 235 -5.61 0.53 -5.23
CA PRO A 235 -4.55 0.84 -6.21
C PRO A 235 -5.07 0.67 -7.64
N LEU A 236 -4.74 1.63 -8.51
CA LEU A 236 -4.99 1.51 -9.94
C LEU A 236 -3.65 1.17 -10.61
N GLU A 237 -3.64 0.11 -11.39
CA GLU A 237 -2.48 -0.27 -12.23
C GLU A 237 -2.88 -0.25 -13.69
N HIS A 238 -2.05 0.35 -14.54
CA HIS A 238 -2.20 0.40 -15.97
C HIS A 238 -0.87 0.10 -16.64
N SER A 239 -0.90 -0.66 -17.73
CA SER A 239 0.30 -0.99 -18.51
C SER A 239 0.37 -0.17 -19.78
N ILE A 240 1.54 0.41 -20.05
CA ILE A 240 1.84 1.23 -21.22
C ILE A 240 2.97 0.53 -21.98
N GLN A 241 2.79 0.26 -23.27
CA GLN A 241 3.84 -0.32 -24.10
C GLN A 241 4.78 0.76 -24.61
N ILE A 242 6.07 0.62 -24.33
CA ILE A 242 7.09 1.47 -24.95
C ILE A 242 7.54 0.82 -26.26
N THR A 243 7.38 1.57 -27.36
CA THR A 243 7.64 1.10 -28.72
C THR A 243 8.86 1.80 -29.34
N ASP A 244 9.47 1.16 -30.32
CA ASP A 244 10.66 1.64 -31.03
C ASP A 244 10.35 2.31 -32.37
N GLN A 245 9.13 2.81 -32.55
CA GLN A 245 8.74 3.38 -33.84
C GLN A 245 9.45 4.69 -34.15
N PHE A 246 9.55 5.60 -33.18
CA PHE A 246 10.31 6.84 -33.28
C PHE A 246 10.70 7.36 -31.91
N ALA A 247 11.70 8.24 -31.86
CA ALA A 247 12.10 8.95 -30.64
C ALA A 247 12.24 10.43 -30.91
N ILE A 248 11.84 11.26 -29.94
CA ILE A 248 12.20 12.68 -29.94
C ILE A 248 13.63 12.76 -29.41
N GLU A 249 14.59 13.15 -30.25
CA GLU A 249 16.01 13.30 -29.89
C GLU A 249 16.26 14.59 -29.14
N SER A 250 15.65 15.67 -29.59
CA SER A 250 15.77 16.99 -28.97
C SER A 250 14.56 17.86 -29.32
N TYR A 251 14.36 18.87 -28.48
CA TYR A 251 13.45 19.96 -28.83
C TYR A 251 14.12 21.30 -28.47
N LEU A 252 13.87 22.30 -29.26
CA LEU A 252 14.29 23.67 -29.04
C LEU A 252 13.08 24.59 -29.05
N ILE A 253 12.88 25.31 -27.96
CA ILE A 253 11.90 26.37 -27.87
C ILE A 253 12.64 27.70 -28.05
N GLU A 254 12.15 28.57 -28.91
CA GLU A 254 12.69 29.91 -29.08
C GLU A 254 12.81 30.65 -27.75
N ASN A 255 13.96 31.26 -27.50
CA ASN A 255 14.33 31.85 -26.20
C ASN A 255 13.31 32.87 -25.66
N GLY A 256 13.09 32.84 -24.32
CA GLY A 256 12.28 33.77 -23.56
C GLY A 256 11.08 33.13 -22.84
N GLU A 257 10.50 33.87 -21.92
CA GLU A 257 9.28 33.46 -21.23
C GLU A 257 8.09 33.41 -22.20
N TRP A 258 7.20 32.42 -22.00
CA TRP A 258 5.95 32.33 -22.72
C TRP A 258 4.88 33.11 -21.96
N LEU A 259 4.30 34.12 -22.59
CA LEU A 259 3.16 34.87 -22.05
C LEU A 259 1.87 34.45 -22.76
N PRO A 260 0.71 34.54 -22.10
CA PRO A 260 -0.58 34.26 -22.77
C PRO A 260 -0.76 35.11 -24.03
N GLY A 261 -0.92 34.44 -25.19
CA GLY A 261 -1.05 35.07 -26.48
C GLY A 261 0.23 35.14 -27.34
N ASP A 262 1.37 34.71 -26.81
CA ASP A 262 2.61 34.60 -27.59
C ASP A 262 2.54 33.47 -28.60
N THR A 263 3.17 33.69 -29.77
CA THR A 263 3.47 32.65 -30.74
C THR A 263 4.98 32.49 -30.81
N LYS A 264 5.47 31.28 -30.59
CA LYS A 264 6.89 30.95 -30.63
C LYS A 264 7.14 29.75 -31.55
N GLU A 265 8.35 29.64 -32.03
CA GLU A 265 8.78 28.51 -32.84
C GLU A 265 9.21 27.36 -31.90
N LEU A 266 8.69 26.16 -32.14
CA LEU A 266 9.10 24.91 -31.54
C LEU A 266 9.75 24.04 -32.62
N THR A 267 11.06 23.79 -32.49
CA THR A 267 11.77 22.84 -33.34
C THR A 267 11.88 21.51 -32.60
N ILE A 268 11.44 20.43 -33.24
CA ILE A 268 11.50 19.06 -32.69
C ILE A 268 12.33 18.21 -33.66
N ASP A 269 13.40 17.59 -33.16
CA ASP A 269 14.16 16.59 -33.89
C ASP A 269 13.58 15.22 -33.59
N ILE A 270 13.10 14.55 -34.62
CA ILE A 270 12.51 13.20 -34.52
C ILE A 270 13.37 12.25 -35.33
N ARG A 271 13.78 11.14 -34.69
CA ARG A 271 14.49 10.06 -35.37
C ARG A 271 13.64 8.80 -35.39
N SER A 272 13.53 8.17 -36.55
CA SER A 272 13.04 6.78 -36.63
C SER A 272 14.09 5.85 -36.08
N ILE A 273 13.74 5.09 -35.07
CA ILE A 273 14.60 4.07 -34.44
C ILE A 273 14.05 2.67 -34.65
N GLY A 274 12.85 2.55 -35.18
CA GLY A 274 12.22 1.30 -35.58
C GLY A 274 12.57 0.85 -36.98
N SER A 275 12.11 -0.34 -37.33
CA SER A 275 12.32 -0.93 -38.67
C SER A 275 11.42 -0.35 -39.78
N GLN A 276 10.51 0.53 -39.42
CA GLN A 276 9.56 1.15 -40.38
C GLN A 276 9.92 2.60 -40.67
N ASN A 277 9.73 3.02 -41.94
CA ASN A 277 9.88 4.41 -42.33
C ASN A 277 8.70 5.23 -41.79
N ILE A 278 9.00 6.39 -41.22
CA ILE A 278 7.97 7.35 -40.82
C ILE A 278 7.38 7.94 -42.11
N VAL A 279 6.09 7.70 -42.34
CA VAL A 279 5.35 8.23 -43.51
C VAL A 279 4.26 9.14 -42.97
N ASN A 280 4.31 10.42 -43.28
CA ASN A 280 3.39 11.49 -42.83
C ASN A 280 3.53 11.84 -41.33
N LEU A 281 4.52 12.63 -41.00
CA LEU A 281 4.57 13.47 -39.79
C LEU A 281 3.76 14.74 -40.00
#